data_99295af31b5fc4edb0706186fd3efc8a
#
_entry.id   99295af31b5fc4edb0706186fd3efc8a
#
_cell.length_a   1.000
_cell.length_b   1.000
_cell.length_c   1.000
_cell.angle_alpha   90.00
_cell.angle_beta   90.00
_cell.angle_gamma   90.00
#
_symmetry.space_group_name_H-M   'P 1'
#
loop_
_entity.id
_entity.type
_entity.pdbx_description
1 polymer ?
#
loop_
_entity_poly.entity_id
_entity_poly.type
_entity_poly.pdbx_seq_one_letter_code
_entity_poly.pdbx_strand_id
1 'polypeptide(L)'
;MIDLASGEETILASTSGSGPTVGKYHVNVPGVDEIIQKIEASLDTAEFVFIDEIGKMELLSKSFGAFIDHVFSLDKPVVAVVHRNYVSRYRSLGRVFVVTRNSFEEVRNSILAELNA
;
A
#
# COMPACT_ATOMS: atom_id res chain seq x y z
N MET A 1 1.06 -10.32 -3.42
CA MET A 1 0.11 -9.19 -3.28
C MET A 1 -1.31 -9.74 -3.33
N ILE A 2 -2.16 -9.27 -2.46
CA ILE A 2 -3.54 -9.77 -2.35
C ILE A 2 -4.51 -8.59 -2.29
N ASP A 3 -5.60 -8.69 -3.03
CA ASP A 3 -6.75 -7.79 -2.90
C ASP A 3 -7.73 -8.39 -1.90
N LEU A 4 -7.84 -7.77 -0.73
CA LEU A 4 -8.68 -8.29 0.35
C LEU A 4 -10.18 -8.26 0.03
N ALA A 5 -10.63 -7.36 -0.84
CA ALA A 5 -12.03 -7.27 -1.21
C ALA A 5 -12.49 -8.44 -2.08
N SER A 6 -11.66 -8.86 -3.04
CA SER A 6 -11.98 -9.96 -3.97
C SER A 6 -11.33 -11.28 -3.59
N GLY A 7 -10.27 -11.25 -2.79
CA GLY A 7 -9.43 -12.42 -2.51
C GLY A 7 -8.44 -12.75 -3.64
N GLU A 8 -8.39 -11.96 -4.69
CA GLU A 8 -7.44 -12.20 -5.80
C GLU A 8 -6.01 -11.96 -5.37
N GLU A 9 -5.11 -12.80 -5.85
CA GLU A 9 -3.68 -12.76 -5.51
C GLU A 9 -2.81 -12.71 -6.75
N THR A 10 -1.63 -12.12 -6.61
CA THR A 10 -0.54 -12.22 -7.58
C THR A 10 0.79 -12.35 -6.85
N ILE A 11 1.76 -13.00 -7.49
CA ILE A 11 3.12 -13.05 -6.96
C ILE A 11 3.75 -11.69 -7.15
N LEU A 12 4.18 -11.05 -6.06
CA LEU A 12 4.86 -9.76 -6.11
C LEU A 12 6.29 -9.91 -6.62
N ALA A 13 7.03 -10.88 -6.08
CA ALA A 13 8.44 -11.06 -6.40
C ALA A 13 8.85 -12.52 -6.21
N SER A 14 9.89 -12.93 -6.94
CA SER A 14 10.41 -14.30 -6.90
C SER A 14 11.92 -14.29 -7.13
N THR A 15 12.61 -15.30 -6.63
CA THR A 15 14.05 -15.50 -6.91
C THR A 15 14.31 -15.93 -8.34
N SER A 16 13.30 -16.38 -9.07
CA SER A 16 13.35 -16.69 -10.49
C SER A 16 12.43 -15.75 -11.25
N GLY A 17 12.74 -15.47 -12.51
CA GLY A 17 11.93 -14.57 -13.32
C GLY A 17 12.79 -13.60 -14.11
N SER A 18 12.16 -12.67 -14.80
CA SER A 18 12.84 -11.73 -15.70
C SER A 18 12.53 -10.26 -15.44
N GLY A 19 11.76 -9.96 -14.39
CA GLY A 19 11.42 -8.59 -14.03
C GLY A 19 12.58 -7.82 -13.39
N PRO A 20 12.40 -6.52 -13.12
CA PRO A 20 13.41 -5.71 -12.44
C PRO A 20 13.74 -6.30 -11.06
N THR A 21 14.98 -6.15 -10.61
CA THR A 21 15.47 -6.77 -9.39
C THR A 21 15.49 -5.82 -8.21
N VAL A 22 15.15 -6.37 -7.03
CA VAL A 22 15.40 -5.77 -5.73
C VAL A 22 16.13 -6.83 -4.91
N GLY A 23 17.41 -6.61 -4.64
CA GLY A 23 18.26 -7.65 -4.06
C GLY A 23 18.29 -8.90 -4.96
N LYS A 24 17.95 -10.06 -4.40
CA LYS A 24 17.89 -11.34 -5.13
C LYS A 24 16.54 -11.63 -5.80
N TYR A 25 15.56 -10.72 -5.65
CA TYR A 25 14.21 -10.94 -6.14
C TYR A 25 13.95 -10.20 -7.46
N HIS A 26 13.22 -10.85 -8.35
CA HIS A 26 12.66 -10.25 -9.55
C HIS A 26 11.22 -9.85 -9.27
N VAL A 27 10.88 -8.59 -9.50
CA VAL A 27 9.55 -8.04 -9.22
C VAL A 27 8.61 -8.28 -10.41
N ASN A 28 7.43 -8.81 -10.12
CA ASN A 28 6.39 -9.11 -11.10
C ASN A 28 5.54 -7.86 -11.39
N VAL A 29 6.10 -6.91 -12.11
CA VAL A 29 5.42 -5.64 -12.42
C VAL A 29 4.10 -5.85 -13.17
N PRO A 30 4.02 -6.69 -14.23
CA PRO A 30 2.74 -6.93 -14.91
C PRO A 30 1.65 -7.47 -13.99
N GLY A 31 1.98 -8.36 -13.06
CA GLY A 31 1.02 -8.89 -12.09
C GLY A 31 0.52 -7.83 -11.12
N VAL A 32 1.41 -6.96 -10.65
CA VAL A 32 1.03 -5.82 -9.81
C VAL A 32 0.11 -4.88 -10.58
N ASP A 33 0.44 -4.53 -11.82
CA ASP A 33 -0.39 -3.67 -12.66
C ASP A 33 -1.79 -4.24 -12.85
N GLU A 34 -1.91 -5.54 -13.07
CA GLU A 34 -3.19 -6.21 -13.26
C GLU A 34 -4.05 -6.17 -12.00
N ILE A 35 -3.48 -6.48 -10.83
CA ILE A 35 -4.26 -6.47 -9.58
C ILE A 35 -4.67 -5.05 -9.19
N ILE A 36 -3.84 -4.05 -9.47
CA ILE A 36 -4.17 -2.65 -9.22
C ILE A 36 -5.36 -2.20 -10.07
N GLN A 37 -5.44 -2.60 -11.33
CA GLN A 37 -6.61 -2.28 -12.18
C GLN A 37 -7.91 -2.83 -11.57
N LYS A 38 -7.87 -4.03 -11.02
CA LYS A 38 -9.04 -4.64 -10.37
C LYS A 38 -9.43 -3.91 -9.09
N ILE A 39 -8.46 -3.50 -8.29
CA ILE A 39 -8.69 -2.73 -7.07
C ILE A 39 -9.31 -1.36 -7.41
N GLU A 40 -8.77 -0.68 -8.42
CA GLU A 40 -9.30 0.60 -8.89
C GLU A 40 -10.78 0.51 -9.26
N ALA A 41 -11.19 -0.57 -9.92
CA ALA A 41 -12.58 -0.77 -10.34
C ALA A 41 -13.55 -0.87 -9.16
N SER A 42 -13.09 -1.32 -7.98
CA SER A 42 -13.91 -1.46 -6.77
C SER A 42 -13.75 -0.31 -5.77
N LEU A 43 -12.89 0.65 -6.06
CA LEU A 43 -12.51 1.69 -5.11
C LEU A 43 -13.69 2.59 -4.72
N ASP A 44 -14.60 2.87 -5.64
CA ASP A 44 -15.74 3.75 -5.40
C ASP A 44 -16.70 3.22 -4.33
N THR A 45 -16.79 1.90 -4.18
CA THR A 45 -17.67 1.27 -3.20
C THR A 45 -17.00 1.04 -1.84
N ALA A 46 -15.69 1.25 -1.74
CA ALA A 46 -14.95 1.08 -0.51
C ALA A 46 -15.24 2.23 0.47
N GLU A 47 -15.50 1.89 1.74
CA GLU A 47 -15.71 2.88 2.80
C GLU A 47 -14.39 3.45 3.31
N PHE A 48 -13.35 2.65 3.34
CA PHE A 48 -11.99 3.06 3.69
C PHE A 48 -10.98 2.20 2.94
N VAL A 49 -9.73 2.64 2.92
CA VAL A 49 -8.64 1.94 2.24
C VAL A 49 -7.52 1.63 3.22
N PHE A 50 -7.08 0.39 3.24
CA PHE A 50 -5.92 -0.04 4.00
C PHE A 50 -4.87 -0.61 3.05
N ILE A 51 -3.64 -0.12 3.16
CA ILE A 51 -2.53 -0.54 2.29
C ILE A 51 -1.37 -1.03 3.15
N ASP A 52 -0.96 -2.25 2.94
CA ASP A 52 0.21 -2.84 3.60
C ASP A 52 1.03 -3.59 2.55
N GLU A 53 2.14 -3.06 2.10
CA GLU A 53 2.80 -1.79 2.45
C GLU A 53 3.15 -0.99 1.18
N ILE A 54 3.52 0.28 1.35
CA ILE A 54 4.11 1.09 0.28
C ILE A 54 5.63 0.95 0.40
N GLY A 55 6.22 0.15 -0.48
CA GLY A 55 7.64 -0.15 -0.45
C GLY A 55 8.28 -0.14 -1.84
N LYS A 56 9.58 -0.46 -1.88
CA LYS A 56 10.38 -0.38 -3.10
C LYS A 56 9.88 -1.33 -4.20
N MET A 57 9.51 -2.56 -3.84
CA MET A 57 9.03 -3.55 -4.82
C MET A 57 7.73 -3.10 -5.48
N GLU A 58 6.76 -2.66 -4.68
CA GLU A 58 5.47 -2.20 -5.16
C GLU A 58 5.61 -0.96 -6.03
N LEU A 59 6.47 -0.02 -5.64
CA LEU A 59 6.68 1.23 -6.36
C LEU A 59 7.45 1.09 -7.67
N LEU A 60 7.98 -0.09 -8.00
CA LEU A 60 8.48 -0.39 -9.33
C LEU A 60 7.35 -0.43 -10.37
N SER A 61 6.12 -0.69 -9.94
CA SER A 61 4.93 -0.52 -10.77
C SER A 61 4.51 0.95 -10.78
N LYS A 62 4.50 1.57 -11.95
CA LYS A 62 3.99 2.94 -12.12
C LYS A 62 2.50 3.03 -11.83
N SER A 63 1.75 1.99 -12.15
CA SER A 63 0.32 1.88 -11.83
C SER A 63 0.08 1.90 -10.34
N PHE A 64 0.93 1.22 -9.55
CA PHE A 64 0.84 1.24 -8.09
C PHE A 64 1.08 2.64 -7.55
N GLY A 65 2.12 3.33 -8.00
CA GLY A 65 2.40 4.71 -7.58
C GLY A 65 1.25 5.66 -7.90
N ALA A 66 0.70 5.57 -9.11
CA ALA A 66 -0.45 6.38 -9.53
C ALA A 66 -1.70 6.04 -8.71
N PHE A 67 -1.92 4.78 -8.37
CA PHE A 67 -3.01 4.34 -7.51
C PHE A 67 -2.89 4.96 -6.11
N ILE A 68 -1.70 4.96 -5.52
CA ILE A 68 -1.47 5.57 -4.21
C ILE A 68 -1.80 7.06 -4.24
N ASP A 69 -1.33 7.79 -5.25
CA ASP A 69 -1.63 9.21 -5.39
C ASP A 69 -3.15 9.45 -5.55
N HIS A 70 -3.83 8.60 -6.31
CA HIS A 70 -5.29 8.66 -6.49
C HIS A 70 -6.02 8.42 -5.17
N VAL A 71 -5.66 7.37 -4.43
CA VAL A 71 -6.29 7.03 -3.14
C VAL A 71 -6.18 8.18 -2.15
N PHE A 72 -5.00 8.80 -2.03
CA PHE A 72 -4.82 9.94 -1.13
C PHE A 72 -5.53 11.21 -1.59
N SER A 73 -5.97 11.29 -2.83
CA SER A 73 -6.77 12.41 -3.33
C SER A 73 -8.26 12.26 -3.03
N LEU A 74 -8.71 11.08 -2.65
CA LEU A 74 -10.12 10.81 -2.35
C LEU A 74 -10.49 11.29 -0.94
N ASP A 75 -11.78 11.58 -0.75
CA ASP A 75 -12.35 11.93 0.55
C ASP A 75 -12.78 10.67 1.32
N LYS A 76 -11.84 9.76 1.51
CA LYS A 76 -12.03 8.49 2.23
C LYS A 76 -10.92 8.32 3.26
N PRO A 77 -11.23 7.68 4.42
CA PRO A 77 -10.17 7.32 5.36
C PRO A 77 -9.19 6.34 4.71
N VAL A 78 -7.91 6.65 4.81
CA VAL A 78 -6.81 5.80 4.30
C VAL A 78 -5.82 5.56 5.42
N VAL A 79 -5.49 4.29 5.63
CA VAL A 79 -4.40 3.87 6.52
C VAL A 79 -3.40 3.10 5.67
N ALA A 80 -2.16 3.54 5.69
CA ALA A 80 -1.10 2.88 4.92
C ALA A 80 0.12 2.60 5.79
N VAL A 81 0.69 1.41 5.61
CA VAL A 81 2.00 1.08 6.15
C VAL A 81 3.03 1.51 5.10
N VAL A 82 3.95 2.38 5.49
CA VAL A 82 4.93 2.96 4.58
C VAL A 82 6.33 2.56 5.00
N HIS A 83 7.10 1.98 4.09
CA HIS A 83 8.51 1.71 4.35
C HIS A 83 9.23 3.03 4.66
N ARG A 84 10.08 3.02 5.69
CA ARG A 84 10.74 4.23 6.21
C ARG A 84 11.43 5.09 5.14
N ASN A 85 11.93 4.48 4.08
CA ASN A 85 12.61 5.20 3.00
C ASN A 85 11.67 6.05 2.15
N TYR A 86 10.35 5.86 2.27
CA TYR A 86 9.33 6.56 1.49
C TYR A 86 8.45 7.49 2.34
N VAL A 87 8.68 7.55 3.65
CA VAL A 87 7.88 8.41 4.55
C VAL A 87 7.94 9.88 4.13
N SER A 88 9.11 10.37 3.74
CA SER A 88 9.26 11.77 3.30
C SER A 88 8.41 12.10 2.08
N ARG A 89 8.20 11.14 1.18
CA ARG A 89 7.37 11.30 -0.02
C ARG A 89 5.88 11.48 0.31
N TYR A 90 5.40 10.84 1.37
CA TYR A 90 3.97 10.81 1.71
C TYR A 90 3.62 11.61 2.96
N ARG A 91 4.61 12.14 3.68
CA ARG A 91 4.42 12.83 4.97
C ARG A 91 3.41 13.97 4.92
N SER A 92 3.36 14.72 3.82
CA SER A 92 2.44 15.85 3.68
C SER A 92 0.98 15.46 3.47
N LEU A 93 0.71 14.18 3.20
CA LEU A 93 -0.63 13.69 2.86
C LEU A 93 -1.44 13.26 4.07
N GLY A 94 -0.83 13.16 5.25
CA GLY A 94 -1.54 12.72 6.42
C GLY A 94 -0.67 12.70 7.67
N ARG A 95 -1.25 12.16 8.73
CA ARG A 95 -0.57 12.02 10.01
C ARG A 95 0.33 10.78 10.00
N VAL A 96 1.57 10.94 10.42
CA VAL A 96 2.56 9.86 10.48
C VAL A 96 2.72 9.37 11.92
N PHE A 97 2.60 8.04 12.08
CA PHE A 97 2.89 7.35 13.34
C PHE A 97 4.11 6.47 13.15
N VAL A 98 5.08 6.56 14.06
CA VAL A 98 6.22 5.65 14.10
C VAL A 98 5.88 4.50 15.03
N VAL A 99 5.86 3.27 14.51
CA VAL A 99 5.46 2.09 15.27
C VAL A 99 6.71 1.32 15.71
N THR A 100 6.81 1.09 17.02
CA THR A 100 7.83 0.23 17.62
C THR A 100 7.13 -0.88 18.42
N ARG A 101 7.89 -1.86 18.89
CA ARG A 101 7.33 -2.92 19.77
C ARG A 101 6.63 -2.34 21.00
N ASN A 102 7.17 -1.26 21.58
CA ASN A 102 6.66 -0.67 22.80
C ASN A 102 5.49 0.30 22.57
N SER A 103 5.30 0.79 21.35
CA SER A 103 4.26 1.77 21.01
C SER A 103 3.12 1.20 20.17
N PHE A 104 3.15 -0.09 19.83
CA PHE A 104 2.19 -0.69 18.91
C PHE A 104 0.72 -0.49 19.36
N GLU A 105 0.40 -0.81 20.60
CA GLU A 105 -0.98 -0.67 21.10
C GLU A 105 -1.43 0.79 21.13
N GLU A 106 -0.57 1.68 21.58
CA GLU A 106 -0.86 3.12 21.63
C GLU A 106 -1.13 3.68 20.24
N VAL A 107 -0.29 3.35 19.28
CA VAL A 107 -0.47 3.78 17.88
C VAL A 107 -1.76 3.21 17.29
N ARG A 108 -2.02 1.92 17.49
CA ARG A 108 -3.27 1.29 17.06
C ARG A 108 -4.49 2.01 17.60
N ASN A 109 -4.50 2.29 18.90
CA ASN A 109 -5.62 2.97 19.55
C ASN A 109 -5.81 4.39 19.02
N SER A 110 -4.71 5.10 18.76
CA SER A 110 -4.76 6.46 18.18
C SER A 110 -5.35 6.44 16.77
N ILE A 111 -4.97 5.48 15.94
CA ILE A 111 -5.52 5.33 14.58
C ILE A 111 -7.01 4.99 14.64
N LEU A 112 -7.40 4.04 15.49
CA LEU A 112 -8.81 3.67 15.64
C LEU A 112 -9.67 4.84 16.12
N ALA A 113 -9.15 5.66 17.03
CA ALA A 113 -9.84 6.85 17.51
C ALA A 113 -10.07 7.87 16.36
N GLU A 114 -9.08 8.08 15.50
CA GLU A 114 -9.23 8.96 14.35
C GLU A 114 -10.24 8.44 13.32
N LEU A 115 -10.24 7.13 13.05
CA LEU A 115 -11.18 6.51 12.13
C LEU A 115 -12.63 6.58 12.62
N ASN A 116 -12.84 6.62 13.93
CA ASN A 116 -14.15 6.67 14.55
C ASN A 116 -14.62 8.10 14.91
N ALA A 117 -13.79 9.08 14.62
CA ALA A 117 -14.12 10.48 14.93
C ALA A 117 -15.16 11.10 13.99
#